data_936cc4cdb6b2ecc98ce448366fe3b252
#
_entry.id   936cc4cdb6b2ecc98ce448366fe3b252
#
_cell.length_a   1.000
_cell.length_b   1.000
_cell.length_c   1.000
_cell.angle_alpha   90.00
_cell.angle_beta   90.00
_cell.angle_gamma   90.00
#
_symmetry.space_group_name_H-M   'P 1'
#
loop_
_entity.id
_entity.type
_entity.pdbx_description
1 polymer ?
#
loop_
_entity_poly.entity_id
_entity_poly.type
_entity_poly.pdbx_seq_one_letter_code
_entity_poly.pdbx_strand_id
1 'polypeptide(L)'
;MKIGIFFESSPREGGAFHTNLNIVNIFNEYNKNILDITYIVKSTEVEKILKSKGCKCVFFKSTIIFRIQSILQKSFLLNSLLKKFKIKNNFENFLLNQKFDIIYFNSPTIFSTFLEEIPFVMNIYEMQHRTDNYFPEYRKSGHSLDARDEIILNAVKKS
;
A
#
# COMPACT_ATOMS: atom_id res chain seq x y z
N MET A 1 13.97 15.03 1.12
CA MET A 1 13.45 13.69 0.79
C MET A 1 11.93 13.74 0.78
N LYS A 2 11.31 13.26 -0.29
CA LYS A 2 9.84 13.24 -0.45
C LYS A 2 9.31 11.84 -0.21
N ILE A 3 8.47 11.68 0.80
CA ILE A 3 7.92 10.40 1.23
C ILE A 3 6.45 10.32 0.83
N GLY A 4 6.09 9.23 0.13
CA GLY A 4 4.70 8.87 -0.10
C GLY A 4 4.20 7.90 0.97
N ILE A 5 3.16 8.24 1.71
CA ILE A 5 2.54 7.32 2.66
C ILE A 5 1.23 6.80 2.05
N PHE A 6 1.18 5.50 1.78
CA PHE A 6 -0.01 4.88 1.20
C PHE A 6 -1.04 4.58 2.29
N PHE A 7 -2.15 5.32 2.25
CA PHE A 7 -3.25 5.19 3.20
C PHE A 7 -4.38 4.39 2.56
N GLU A 8 -4.41 3.09 2.79
CA GLU A 8 -5.34 2.17 2.14
C GLU A 8 -6.66 1.99 2.89
N SER A 9 -6.63 2.03 4.22
CA SER A 9 -7.80 1.75 5.06
C SER A 9 -8.92 2.78 4.89
N SER A 10 -10.15 2.31 5.05
CA SER A 10 -11.35 3.14 5.04
C SER A 10 -11.89 3.37 6.46
N PRO A 11 -12.67 4.42 6.73
CA PRO A 11 -13.27 4.66 8.04
C PRO A 11 -14.13 3.49 8.56
N ARG A 12 -14.60 2.63 7.65
CA ARG A 12 -15.42 1.45 7.99
C ARG A 12 -14.59 0.28 8.53
N GLU A 13 -13.28 0.31 8.39
CA GLU A 13 -12.37 -0.76 8.82
C GLU A 13 -11.95 -0.65 10.29
N GLY A 14 -12.55 0.26 11.06
CA GLY A 14 -12.39 0.32 12.51
C GLY A 14 -10.93 0.47 12.96
N GLY A 15 -10.39 -0.58 13.59
CA GLY A 15 -9.05 -0.56 14.19
C GLY A 15 -7.93 -0.22 13.22
N ALA A 16 -7.94 -0.79 12.01
CA ALA A 16 -6.92 -0.51 10.99
C ALA A 16 -6.92 0.96 10.56
N PHE A 17 -8.10 1.57 10.42
CA PHE A 17 -8.21 2.98 10.11
C PHE A 17 -7.66 3.87 11.24
N HIS A 18 -8.00 3.57 12.50
CA HIS A 18 -7.50 4.31 13.65
C HIS A 18 -5.99 4.19 13.81
N THR A 19 -5.43 2.99 13.60
CA THR A 19 -3.97 2.78 13.61
C THR A 19 -3.29 3.65 12.55
N ASN A 20 -3.83 3.69 11.34
CA ASN A 20 -3.30 4.52 10.27
C ASN A 20 -3.42 6.02 10.58
N LEU A 21 -4.51 6.47 11.21
CA LEU A 21 -4.65 7.85 11.66
C LEU A 21 -3.65 8.21 12.77
N ASN A 22 -3.35 7.29 13.68
CA ASN A 22 -2.33 7.52 14.71
C ASN A 22 -0.95 7.71 14.08
N ILE A 23 -0.60 6.95 13.06
CA ILE A 23 0.63 7.14 12.29
C ILE A 23 0.66 8.52 11.63
N VAL A 24 -0.45 8.97 11.04
CA VAL A 24 -0.57 10.34 10.49
C VAL A 24 -0.31 11.39 11.58
N ASN A 25 -0.92 11.25 12.74
CA ASN A 25 -0.75 12.18 13.86
C ASN A 25 0.72 12.23 14.31
N ILE A 26 1.38 11.07 14.45
CA ILE A 26 2.80 10.96 14.80
C ILE A 26 3.66 11.70 13.76
N PHE A 27 3.46 11.44 12.48
CA PHE A 27 4.21 12.13 11.45
C PHE A 27 3.98 13.64 11.45
N ASN A 28 2.76 14.10 11.66
CA ASN A 28 2.46 15.54 11.74
C ASN A 28 3.10 16.19 12.97
N GLU A 29 3.14 15.49 14.11
CA GLU A 29 3.72 15.99 15.36
C GLU A 29 5.23 16.07 15.32
N TYR A 30 5.90 15.04 14.80
CA TYR A 30 7.36 14.90 14.89
C TYR A 30 8.11 15.36 13.65
N ASN A 31 7.43 15.50 12.50
CA ASN A 31 8.11 15.83 11.24
C ASN A 31 8.79 17.21 11.24
N LYS A 32 8.26 18.22 11.96
CA LYS A 32 8.81 19.58 12.06
C LYS A 32 9.39 20.14 10.73
N ASN A 33 8.76 19.82 9.61
CA ASN A 33 9.18 20.21 8.25
C ASN A 33 10.52 19.61 7.77
N ILE A 34 10.99 18.53 8.38
CA ILE A 34 12.21 17.83 7.98
C ILE A 34 11.97 17.00 6.70
N LEU A 35 10.78 16.42 6.57
CA LEU A 35 10.41 15.55 5.47
C LEU A 35 9.22 16.14 4.69
N ASP A 36 9.25 16.04 3.36
CA ASP A 36 8.10 16.36 2.51
C ASP A 36 7.19 15.14 2.42
N ILE A 37 6.19 15.07 3.30
CA ILE A 37 5.26 13.94 3.39
C ILE A 37 4.01 14.22 2.57
N THR A 38 3.63 13.26 1.75
CA THR A 38 2.39 13.30 0.96
C THR A 38 1.65 11.98 1.11
N TYR A 39 0.39 12.04 1.49
CA TYR A 39 -0.46 10.85 1.66
C TYR A 39 -1.12 10.47 0.34
N ILE A 40 -0.99 9.20 -0.04
CA ILE A 40 -1.58 8.64 -1.24
C ILE A 40 -2.88 7.94 -0.82
N VAL A 41 -4.01 8.39 -1.35
CA VAL A 41 -5.34 7.92 -0.94
C VAL A 41 -6.14 7.40 -2.13
N LYS A 42 -7.06 6.46 -1.88
CA LYS A 42 -7.98 5.88 -2.87
C LYS A 42 -9.44 6.29 -2.64
N SER A 43 -9.74 6.91 -1.51
CA SER A 43 -11.09 7.32 -1.11
C SER A 43 -11.16 8.83 -0.93
N THR A 44 -12.19 9.44 -1.52
CA THR A 44 -12.46 10.88 -1.33
C THR A 44 -12.86 11.21 0.11
N GLU A 45 -13.42 10.25 0.84
CA GLU A 45 -13.75 10.41 2.27
C GLU A 45 -12.47 10.51 3.10
N VAL A 46 -11.53 9.60 2.88
CA VAL A 46 -10.21 9.61 3.54
C VAL A 46 -9.44 10.87 3.17
N GLU A 47 -9.46 11.28 1.91
CA GLU A 47 -8.83 12.51 1.46
C GLU A 47 -9.34 13.73 2.24
N LYS A 48 -10.66 13.86 2.41
CA LYS A 48 -11.26 14.95 3.19
C LYS A 48 -10.80 14.94 4.64
N ILE A 49 -10.78 13.76 5.28
CA ILE A 49 -10.33 13.60 6.67
C ILE A 49 -8.86 14.01 6.81
N LEU A 50 -7.98 13.58 5.92
CA LEU A 50 -6.57 13.92 6.01
C LEU A 50 -6.31 15.40 5.70
N LYS A 51 -7.01 15.97 4.72
CA LYS A 51 -6.93 17.42 4.40
C LYS A 51 -7.41 18.28 5.56
N SER A 52 -8.45 17.88 6.30
CA SER A 52 -8.89 18.62 7.49
C SER A 52 -7.86 18.62 8.63
N LYS A 53 -6.91 17.68 8.61
CA LYS A 53 -5.75 17.61 9.51
C LYS A 53 -4.50 18.34 8.97
N GLY A 54 -4.64 19.10 7.87
CA GLY A 54 -3.53 19.82 7.25
C GLY A 54 -2.58 18.97 6.40
N CYS A 55 -2.94 17.71 6.10
CA CYS A 55 -2.09 16.81 5.34
C CYS A 55 -2.12 17.09 3.84
N LYS A 56 -0.95 17.02 3.17
CA LYS A 56 -0.87 16.96 1.71
C LYS A 56 -1.38 15.61 1.24
N CYS A 57 -2.33 15.58 0.31
CA CYS A 57 -2.88 14.35 -0.23
C CYS A 57 -2.82 14.35 -1.75
N VAL A 58 -2.54 13.16 -2.33
CA VAL A 58 -2.72 12.88 -3.75
C VAL A 58 -3.67 11.70 -3.92
N PHE A 59 -4.57 11.81 -4.87
CA PHE A 59 -5.60 10.80 -5.09
C PHE A 59 -5.17 9.83 -6.18
N PHE A 60 -5.06 8.55 -5.84
CA PHE A 60 -4.84 7.48 -6.81
C PHE A 60 -6.18 6.90 -7.27
N LYS A 61 -6.56 7.18 -8.51
CA LYS A 61 -7.75 6.61 -9.11
C LYS A 61 -7.41 5.26 -9.74
N SER A 62 -7.91 4.18 -9.15
CA SER A 62 -7.80 2.84 -9.75
C SER A 62 -8.55 2.80 -11.07
N THR A 63 -7.83 2.61 -12.16
CA THR A 63 -8.39 2.46 -13.50
C THR A 63 -8.74 1.00 -13.81
N ILE A 64 -9.57 0.78 -14.84
CA ILE A 64 -9.85 -0.58 -15.34
C ILE A 64 -8.54 -1.26 -15.77
N ILE A 65 -7.65 -0.51 -16.39
CA ILE A 65 -6.32 -0.99 -16.82
C ILE A 65 -5.53 -1.51 -15.60
N PHE A 66 -5.51 -0.76 -14.49
CA PHE A 66 -4.86 -1.21 -13.26
C PHE A 66 -5.45 -2.52 -12.74
N ARG A 67 -6.78 -2.68 -12.77
CA ARG A 67 -7.43 -3.93 -12.34
C ARG A 67 -7.04 -5.12 -13.22
N ILE A 68 -7.00 -4.92 -14.53
CA ILE A 68 -6.53 -5.95 -15.48
C ILE A 68 -5.06 -6.30 -15.19
N GLN A 69 -4.20 -5.30 -15.06
CA GLN A 69 -2.78 -5.52 -14.73
C GLN A 69 -2.60 -6.26 -13.40
N SER A 70 -3.39 -5.93 -12.38
CA SER A 70 -3.32 -6.62 -11.08
C SER A 70 -3.73 -8.11 -11.17
N ILE A 71 -4.65 -8.45 -12.06
CA ILE A 71 -5.03 -9.85 -12.31
C ILE A 71 -3.91 -10.57 -13.09
N LEU A 72 -3.36 -9.94 -14.10
CA LEU A 72 -2.28 -10.51 -14.91
C LEU A 72 -1.01 -10.77 -14.09
N GLN A 73 -0.69 -9.88 -13.15
CA GLN A 73 0.48 -10.05 -12.28
C GLN A 73 0.35 -11.19 -11.27
N LYS A 74 -0.85 -11.66 -10.97
CA LYS A 74 -1.06 -12.87 -10.15
C LYS A 74 -0.66 -14.16 -10.88
N SER A 75 -0.62 -14.15 -12.20
CA SER A 75 -0.15 -15.29 -12.99
C SER A 75 1.36 -15.21 -13.17
N PHE A 76 2.10 -16.22 -12.68
CA PHE A 76 3.56 -16.28 -12.78
C PHE A 76 4.09 -16.10 -14.22
N LEU A 77 3.47 -16.75 -15.19
CA LEU A 77 3.86 -16.66 -16.60
C LEU A 77 3.64 -15.26 -17.18
N LEU A 78 2.47 -14.66 -16.90
CA LEU A 78 2.11 -13.35 -17.41
C LEU A 78 2.93 -12.25 -16.74
N ASN A 79 3.22 -12.38 -15.45
CA ASN A 79 4.11 -11.47 -14.73
C ASN A 79 5.53 -11.49 -15.32
N SER A 80 6.05 -12.69 -15.63
CA SER A 80 7.36 -12.83 -16.29
C SER A 80 7.40 -12.14 -17.66
N LEU A 81 6.33 -12.24 -18.45
CA LEU A 81 6.21 -11.54 -19.72
C LEU A 81 6.13 -10.03 -19.56
N LEU A 82 5.32 -9.54 -18.63
CA LEU A 82 5.21 -8.10 -18.34
C LEU A 82 6.56 -7.50 -17.93
N LYS A 83 7.32 -8.21 -17.10
CA LYS A 83 8.69 -7.84 -16.72
C LYS A 83 9.64 -7.82 -17.91
N LYS A 84 9.60 -8.84 -18.75
CA LYS A 84 10.44 -8.93 -19.96
C LYS A 84 10.22 -7.75 -20.91
N PHE A 85 8.97 -7.29 -21.03
CA PHE A 85 8.62 -6.14 -21.86
C PHE A 85 8.72 -4.79 -21.13
N LYS A 86 9.18 -4.77 -19.87
CA LYS A 86 9.30 -3.56 -19.03
C LYS A 86 8.00 -2.74 -18.98
N ILE A 87 6.86 -3.41 -18.99
CA ILE A 87 5.55 -2.76 -18.92
C ILE A 87 5.31 -2.33 -17.48
N LYS A 88 5.52 -1.04 -17.21
CA LYS A 88 5.22 -0.45 -15.90
C LYS A 88 3.71 -0.44 -15.64
N ASN A 89 3.35 -0.73 -14.40
CA ASN A 89 1.94 -0.63 -14.05
C ASN A 89 1.53 0.82 -13.77
N ASN A 90 0.22 1.08 -13.84
CA ASN A 90 -0.34 2.42 -13.65
C ASN A 90 -0.07 3.00 -12.27
N PHE A 91 0.06 2.16 -11.24
CA PHE A 91 0.32 2.63 -9.88
C PHE A 91 1.75 3.16 -9.76
N GLU A 92 2.74 2.39 -10.22
CA GLU A 92 4.12 2.82 -10.20
C GLU A 92 4.35 4.05 -11.09
N ASN A 93 3.75 4.10 -12.29
CA ASN A 93 3.81 5.28 -13.14
C ASN A 93 3.22 6.53 -12.45
N PHE A 94 2.11 6.37 -11.74
CA PHE A 94 1.54 7.45 -10.96
C PHE A 94 2.52 7.94 -9.89
N LEU A 95 3.16 7.04 -9.16
CA LEU A 95 4.13 7.38 -8.10
C LEU A 95 5.38 8.06 -8.66
N LEU A 96 5.91 7.56 -9.78
CA LEU A 96 7.07 8.16 -10.47
C LEU A 96 6.76 9.60 -10.91
N ASN A 97 5.56 9.85 -11.45
CA ASN A 97 5.13 11.19 -11.81
C ASN A 97 5.02 12.15 -10.61
N GLN A 98 4.76 11.63 -9.42
CA GLN A 98 4.77 12.41 -8.18
C GLN A 98 6.19 12.66 -7.64
N LYS A 99 7.22 12.00 -8.19
CA LYS A 99 8.63 12.13 -7.78
C LYS A 99 8.86 11.80 -6.30
N PHE A 100 8.31 10.70 -5.82
CA PHE A 100 8.59 10.18 -4.49
C PHE A 100 9.98 9.54 -4.46
N ASP A 101 10.72 9.78 -3.38
CA ASP A 101 12.00 9.12 -3.12
C ASP A 101 11.80 7.75 -2.49
N ILE A 102 10.73 7.58 -1.70
CA ILE A 102 10.39 6.34 -1.01
C ILE A 102 8.88 6.28 -0.73
N ILE A 103 8.34 5.07 -0.73
CA ILE A 103 6.94 4.82 -0.36
C ILE A 103 6.89 4.06 0.96
N TYR A 104 6.03 4.51 1.87
CA TYR A 104 5.73 3.82 3.11
C TYR A 104 4.33 3.21 3.06
N PHE A 105 4.26 1.89 3.24
CA PHE A 105 3.01 1.14 3.38
C PHE A 105 2.76 0.80 4.85
N ASN A 106 1.63 1.27 5.38
CA ASN A 106 1.26 1.04 6.78
C ASN A 106 0.93 -0.41 7.11
N SER A 107 0.64 -1.23 6.11
CA SER A 107 0.29 -2.64 6.26
C SER A 107 0.67 -3.41 5.01
N PRO A 108 0.76 -4.75 5.07
CA PRO A 108 0.93 -5.58 3.89
C PRO A 108 -0.19 -5.33 2.88
N THR A 109 0.19 -4.96 1.67
CA THR A 109 -0.73 -4.64 0.60
C THR A 109 -0.23 -5.13 -0.74
N ILE A 110 -1.14 -5.53 -1.63
CA ILE A 110 -0.80 -5.92 -2.99
C ILE A 110 -0.12 -4.77 -3.76
N PHE A 111 -0.35 -3.52 -3.37
CA PHE A 111 0.26 -2.37 -4.03
C PHE A 111 1.79 -2.34 -3.91
N SER A 112 2.36 -2.88 -2.83
CA SER A 112 3.81 -3.00 -2.68
C SER A 112 4.43 -3.95 -3.72
N THR A 113 3.68 -4.94 -4.17
CA THR A 113 4.16 -5.91 -5.17
C THR A 113 4.25 -5.33 -6.58
N PHE A 114 3.68 -4.13 -6.80
CA PHE A 114 3.71 -3.45 -8.10
C PHE A 114 4.92 -2.53 -8.27
N LEU A 115 5.69 -2.28 -7.21
CA LEU A 115 6.87 -1.42 -7.28
C LEU A 115 8.08 -2.21 -7.78
N GLU A 116 8.77 -1.66 -8.76
CA GLU A 116 10.00 -2.21 -9.34
C GLU A 116 11.17 -1.20 -9.24
N GLU A 117 10.90 0.10 -9.34
CA GLU A 117 11.93 1.15 -9.37
C GLU A 117 11.95 2.00 -8.10
N ILE A 118 10.79 2.22 -7.47
CA ILE A 118 10.69 3.06 -6.29
C ILE A 118 10.93 2.23 -5.03
N PRO A 119 11.91 2.57 -4.20
CA PRO A 119 12.13 1.90 -2.95
C PRO A 119 10.93 2.08 -2.00
N PHE A 120 10.66 1.08 -1.20
CA PHE A 120 9.57 1.15 -0.24
C PHE A 120 9.91 0.52 1.10
N VAL A 121 9.18 0.93 2.12
CA VAL A 121 9.14 0.31 3.44
C VAL A 121 7.71 -0.16 3.68
N MET A 122 7.55 -1.37 4.19
CA MET A 122 6.25 -1.94 4.52
C MET A 122 6.23 -2.40 5.97
N ASN A 123 5.23 -1.95 6.72
CA ASN A 123 5.05 -2.39 8.09
C ASN A 123 4.28 -3.72 8.12
N ILE A 124 4.83 -4.68 8.87
CA ILE A 124 4.20 -5.99 9.11
C ILE A 124 3.88 -6.05 10.60
N TYR A 125 2.62 -5.74 10.96
CA TYR A 125 2.20 -5.66 12.36
C TYR A 125 2.21 -7.00 13.08
N GLU A 126 1.83 -8.06 12.37
CA GLU A 126 1.67 -9.37 12.99
C GLU A 126 1.81 -10.51 11.97
N MET A 127 2.32 -11.63 12.47
CA MET A 127 2.41 -12.90 11.75
C MET A 127 1.53 -13.97 12.42
N GLN A 128 0.58 -13.57 13.27
CA GLN A 128 -0.27 -14.49 14.06
C GLN A 128 -1.07 -15.45 13.17
N HIS A 129 -1.41 -15.04 11.95
CA HIS A 129 -2.05 -15.94 10.99
C HIS A 129 -1.24 -17.20 10.68
N ARG A 130 0.09 -17.20 10.92
CA ARG A 130 0.96 -18.38 10.77
C ARG A 130 1.03 -19.25 12.01
N THR A 131 0.88 -18.65 13.20
CA THR A 131 1.02 -19.35 14.48
C THR A 131 -0.32 -19.79 15.05
N ASP A 132 -1.40 -19.11 14.69
CA ASP A 132 -2.71 -19.27 15.32
C ASP A 132 -3.84 -19.43 14.29
N ASN A 133 -3.95 -20.64 13.74
CA ASN A 133 -4.96 -21.00 12.75
C ASN A 133 -6.40 -21.07 13.31
N TYR A 134 -6.58 -20.80 14.61
CA TYR A 134 -7.86 -20.92 15.29
C TYR A 134 -8.71 -19.66 15.25
N PHE A 135 -8.14 -18.49 14.89
CA PHE A 135 -8.91 -17.26 14.79
C PHE A 135 -9.95 -17.33 13.66
N PRO A 136 -11.25 -17.25 14.00
CA PRO A 136 -12.33 -17.39 13.01
C PRO A 136 -12.29 -16.30 11.92
N GLU A 137 -11.66 -15.17 12.16
CA GLU A 137 -11.47 -14.07 11.21
C GLU A 137 -10.64 -14.52 10.00
N TYR A 138 -9.63 -15.34 10.22
CA TYR A 138 -8.75 -15.86 9.14
C TYR A 138 -9.45 -16.92 8.30
N ARG A 139 -10.46 -17.60 8.84
CA ARG A 139 -11.23 -18.63 8.12
C ARG A 139 -12.38 -18.04 7.30
N LYS A 140 -12.97 -16.91 7.73
CA LYS A 140 -14.17 -16.32 7.13
C LYS A 140 -13.89 -15.24 6.09
N SER A 141 -12.69 -14.66 6.06
CA SER A 141 -12.40 -13.46 5.27
C SER A 141 -12.18 -13.71 3.77
N GLY A 142 -12.25 -14.97 3.29
CA GLY A 142 -11.99 -15.30 1.88
C GLY A 142 -10.57 -14.96 1.39
N HIS A 143 -9.76 -14.36 2.25
CA HIS A 143 -8.33 -14.18 2.03
C HIS A 143 -7.63 -15.42 2.57
N SER A 144 -7.22 -16.32 1.67
CA SER A 144 -6.43 -17.49 2.08
C SER A 144 -5.18 -16.99 2.81
N LEU A 145 -4.78 -17.71 3.84
CA LEU A 145 -3.49 -17.49 4.53
C LEU A 145 -2.36 -17.38 3.52
N ASP A 146 -2.41 -18.23 2.49
CA ASP A 146 -1.46 -18.26 1.37
C ASP A 146 -1.37 -16.94 0.61
N ALA A 147 -2.51 -16.27 0.36
CA ALA A 147 -2.50 -14.98 -0.36
C ALA A 147 -1.82 -13.86 0.45
N ARG A 148 -1.97 -13.87 1.77
CA ARG A 148 -1.33 -12.89 2.65
C ARG A 148 0.18 -13.14 2.74
N ASP A 149 0.56 -14.41 2.89
CA ASP A 149 1.97 -14.83 2.86
C ASP A 149 2.62 -14.50 1.52
N GLU A 150 1.93 -14.74 0.41
CA GLU A 150 2.43 -14.42 -0.92
C GLU A 150 2.70 -12.93 -1.10
N ILE A 151 1.81 -12.06 -0.61
CA ILE A 151 2.03 -10.60 -0.64
C ILE A 151 3.28 -10.24 0.15
N ILE A 152 3.43 -10.74 1.37
CA ILE A 152 4.58 -10.44 2.23
C ILE A 152 5.87 -10.95 1.60
N LEU A 153 5.90 -12.19 1.14
CA LEU A 153 7.08 -12.80 0.52
C LEU A 153 7.48 -12.08 -0.78
N ASN A 154 6.50 -11.70 -1.60
CA ASN A 154 6.78 -10.95 -2.83
C ASN A 154 7.27 -9.53 -2.56
N ALA A 155 6.78 -8.88 -1.50
CA ALA A 155 7.26 -7.58 -1.08
C ALA A 155 8.69 -7.66 -0.54
N VAL A 156 9.00 -8.62 0.34
CA VAL A 156 10.35 -8.82 0.91
C VAL A 156 11.40 -9.16 -0.16
N LYS A 157 11.03 -9.88 -1.22
CA LYS A 157 11.95 -10.17 -2.33
C LYS A 157 12.30 -8.95 -3.18
N LYS A 158 11.52 -7.87 -3.07
CA LYS A 158 11.70 -6.64 -3.86
C LYS A 158 12.29 -5.49 -3.04
N SER A 159 12.24 -5.58 -1.70
CA SER A 159 12.87 -4.61 -0.79
C SER A 159 14.36 -4.92 -0.65
#